data_72cb94dcdbd0146c00043e3643c4357e
#
_entry.id   72cb94dcdbd0146c00043e3643c4357e
#
_cell.length_a   1.000
_cell.length_b   1.000
_cell.length_c   1.000
_cell.angle_alpha   90.00
_cell.angle_beta   90.00
_cell.angle_gamma   90.00
#
_symmetry.space_group_name_H-M   'P 1'
#
loop_
_entity.id
_entity.type
_entity.pdbx_description
1 polymer ?
#
loop_
_entity_poly.entity_id
_entity_poly.type
_entity_poly.pdbx_seq_one_letter_code
_entity_poly.pdbx_strand_id
1 'polypeptide(L)'
;MAHICLLLSGAALLLNGLAMLGFLPRRDAAVFSLVVGSVQLALGVGYVATAGAGATPLLTAAGMFLFGLTYLYVGLDVLLRLGSRGLGWFCGMVGGCGLLLATAWLGTDPLLAVLWLCWSALWGLFFASMAAGLGRLDPFIGWALVLTSQVTATLPAFLGLAGMWPREPVVAGLAAAFLAALFVLAGFLARVPARRRVAPRRAGTGHVAVSAGSKAPVS
;
A
#
# COMPACT_ATOMS: atom_id res chain seq x y z
N MET A 1 -14.78 -8.15 10.97
CA MET A 1 -13.31 -7.99 11.05
C MET A 1 -12.70 -7.76 9.66
N ALA A 2 -13.01 -8.57 8.63
CA ALA A 2 -12.43 -8.40 7.29
C ALA A 2 -12.61 -7.00 6.69
N HIS A 3 -13.81 -6.41 6.77
CA HIS A 3 -14.05 -5.04 6.28
C HIS A 3 -13.27 -3.96 7.06
N ILE A 4 -12.97 -4.20 8.36
CA ILE A 4 -12.10 -3.30 9.13
C ILE A 4 -10.67 -3.38 8.60
N CYS A 5 -10.16 -4.61 8.35
CA CYS A 5 -8.86 -4.79 7.71
C CYS A 5 -8.80 -4.10 6.34
N LEU A 6 -9.85 -4.23 5.55
CA LEU A 6 -9.94 -3.59 4.23
C LEU A 6 -9.92 -2.05 4.35
N LEU A 7 -10.64 -1.48 5.32
CA LEU A 7 -10.61 -0.04 5.58
C LEU A 7 -9.20 0.46 5.92
N LEU A 8 -8.50 -0.26 6.83
CA LEU A 8 -7.12 0.06 7.18
C LEU A 8 -6.16 -0.09 5.99
N SER A 9 -6.41 -1.08 5.12
CA SER A 9 -5.67 -1.24 3.88
C SER A 9 -5.79 -0.04 2.95
N GLY A 10 -6.99 0.56 2.85
CA GLY A 10 -7.20 1.77 2.05
C GLY A 10 -6.30 2.92 2.48
N ALA A 11 -6.20 3.15 3.78
CA ALA A 11 -5.30 4.17 4.34
C ALA A 11 -3.82 3.83 4.08
N ALA A 12 -3.42 2.56 4.29
CA ALA A 12 -2.04 2.13 4.07
C ALA A 12 -1.62 2.25 2.59
N LEU A 13 -2.48 1.81 1.65
CA LEU A 13 -2.24 1.95 0.21
C LEU A 13 -2.08 3.41 -0.19
N LEU A 14 -2.96 4.30 0.31
CA LEU A 14 -2.89 5.73 0.03
C LEU A 14 -1.56 6.33 0.50
N LEU A 15 -1.19 6.10 1.77
CA LEU A 15 0.04 6.66 2.34
C LEU A 15 1.29 6.12 1.65
N ASN A 16 1.33 4.82 1.34
CA ASN A 16 2.43 4.23 0.59
C ASN A 16 2.53 4.82 -0.84
N GLY A 17 1.40 5.01 -1.53
CA GLY A 17 1.36 5.65 -2.84
C GLY A 17 1.88 7.09 -2.78
N LEU A 18 1.40 7.89 -1.82
CA LEU A 18 1.89 9.27 -1.60
C LEU A 18 3.38 9.32 -1.27
N ALA A 19 3.89 8.35 -0.49
CA ALA A 19 5.31 8.26 -0.17
C ALA A 19 6.16 7.88 -1.39
N MET A 20 5.67 6.98 -2.27
CA MET A 20 6.34 6.66 -3.53
C MET A 20 6.41 7.87 -4.48
N LEU A 21 5.37 8.71 -4.49
CA LEU A 21 5.33 9.95 -5.28
C LEU A 21 6.11 11.11 -4.64
N GLY A 22 6.68 10.92 -3.43
CA GLY A 22 7.46 11.94 -2.74
C GLY A 22 6.62 13.03 -2.04
N PHE A 23 5.31 12.81 -1.86
CA PHE A 23 4.45 13.72 -1.07
C PHE A 23 4.65 13.55 0.44
N LEU A 24 5.09 12.37 0.87
CA LEU A 24 5.35 12.02 2.27
C LEU A 24 6.73 11.40 2.42
N PRO A 25 7.38 11.54 3.59
CA PRO A 25 8.57 10.76 3.92
C PRO A 25 8.24 9.26 3.91
N ARG A 26 9.10 8.45 3.31
CA ARG A 26 8.91 6.98 3.30
C ARG A 26 8.82 6.38 4.70
N ARG A 27 9.49 6.98 5.68
CA ARG A 27 9.44 6.52 7.07
C ARG A 27 8.06 6.66 7.71
N ASP A 28 7.34 7.73 7.40
CA ASP A 28 6.00 7.96 7.96
C ASP A 28 5.03 6.88 7.45
N ALA A 29 5.03 6.60 6.15
CA ALA A 29 4.24 5.52 5.57
C ALA A 29 4.65 4.14 6.12
N ALA A 30 5.96 3.93 6.38
CA ALA A 30 6.47 2.68 6.94
C ALA A 30 6.00 2.45 8.39
N VAL A 31 6.04 3.46 9.25
CA VAL A 31 5.52 3.37 10.62
C VAL A 31 4.02 3.06 10.60
N PHE A 32 3.26 3.74 9.75
CA PHE A 32 1.83 3.48 9.62
C PHE A 32 1.58 2.05 9.11
N SER A 33 2.35 1.59 8.12
CA SER A 33 2.25 0.21 7.59
C SER A 33 2.53 -0.83 8.67
N LEU A 34 3.51 -0.62 9.57
CA LEU A 34 3.75 -1.51 10.71
C LEU A 34 2.53 -1.60 11.62
N VAL A 35 1.94 -0.47 11.98
CA VAL A 35 0.75 -0.43 12.86
C VAL A 35 -0.40 -1.17 12.18
N VAL A 36 -0.69 -0.84 10.93
CA VAL A 36 -1.78 -1.49 10.17
C VAL A 36 -1.55 -2.98 10.03
N GLY A 37 -0.34 -3.41 9.64
CA GLY A 37 0.01 -4.82 9.49
C GLY A 37 -0.17 -5.60 10.79
N SER A 38 0.30 -5.06 11.92
CA SER A 38 0.15 -5.68 13.23
C SER A 38 -1.32 -5.82 13.64
N VAL A 39 -2.12 -4.77 13.46
CA VAL A 39 -3.56 -4.80 13.74
C VAL A 39 -4.28 -5.80 12.87
N GLN A 40 -3.96 -5.86 11.57
CA GLN A 40 -4.59 -6.81 10.64
C GLN A 40 -4.26 -8.27 10.98
N LEU A 41 -3.02 -8.56 11.39
CA LEU A 41 -2.64 -9.91 11.83
C LEU A 41 -3.40 -10.30 13.10
N ALA A 42 -3.52 -9.40 14.08
CA ALA A 42 -4.30 -9.64 15.29
C ALA A 42 -5.79 -9.88 14.99
N LEU A 43 -6.38 -9.05 14.11
CA LEU A 43 -7.78 -9.22 13.65
C LEU A 43 -7.95 -10.51 12.84
N GLY A 44 -6.95 -10.92 12.05
CA GLY A 44 -6.94 -12.18 11.32
C GLY A 44 -6.99 -13.39 12.23
N VAL A 45 -6.18 -13.40 13.31
CA VAL A 45 -6.20 -14.45 14.34
C VAL A 45 -7.56 -14.48 15.05
N GLY A 46 -8.07 -13.31 15.47
CA GLY A 46 -9.39 -13.22 16.08
C GLY A 46 -10.51 -13.68 15.14
N TYR A 47 -10.38 -13.42 13.84
CA TYR A 47 -11.35 -13.87 12.85
C TYR A 47 -11.36 -15.40 12.73
N VAL A 48 -10.19 -16.03 12.60
CA VAL A 48 -10.09 -17.51 12.53
C VAL A 48 -10.68 -18.17 13.78
N ALA A 49 -10.44 -17.58 14.96
CA ALA A 49 -10.93 -18.12 16.22
C ALA A 49 -12.47 -18.06 16.34
N THR A 50 -13.14 -17.18 15.62
CA THR A 50 -14.60 -16.92 15.79
C THR A 50 -15.44 -17.30 14.57
N ALA A 51 -14.87 -17.39 13.36
CA ALA A 51 -15.63 -17.52 12.11
C ALA A 51 -15.94 -18.97 11.70
N GLY A 52 -15.42 -19.96 12.42
CA GLY A 52 -15.60 -21.38 12.10
C GLY A 52 -14.64 -21.92 11.03
N ALA A 53 -14.68 -23.23 10.78
CA ALA A 53 -13.71 -23.96 9.95
C ALA A 53 -14.13 -24.14 8.47
N GLY A 54 -15.08 -23.35 7.96
CA GLY A 54 -15.53 -23.44 6.57
C GLY A 54 -14.50 -22.87 5.57
N ALA A 55 -14.61 -23.25 4.31
CA ALA A 55 -13.71 -22.78 3.25
C ALA A 55 -13.75 -21.24 3.09
N THR A 56 -14.95 -20.66 3.07
CA THR A 56 -15.12 -19.19 2.94
C THR A 56 -14.46 -18.39 4.06
N PRO A 57 -14.64 -18.72 5.36
CA PRO A 57 -13.89 -18.08 6.43
C PRO A 57 -12.38 -18.21 6.29
N LEU A 58 -11.88 -19.38 5.89
CA LEU A 58 -10.44 -19.61 5.74
C LEU A 58 -9.85 -18.80 4.57
N LEU A 59 -10.54 -18.71 3.43
CA LEU A 59 -10.11 -17.87 2.31
C LEU A 59 -10.09 -16.38 2.69
N THR A 60 -11.10 -15.94 3.46
CA THR A 60 -11.15 -14.56 3.98
C THR A 60 -9.98 -14.28 4.92
N ALA A 61 -9.72 -15.20 5.85
CA ALA A 61 -8.60 -15.09 6.78
C ALA A 61 -7.25 -15.07 6.05
N ALA A 62 -7.06 -15.95 5.05
CA ALA A 62 -5.87 -15.96 4.22
C ALA A 62 -5.61 -14.58 3.60
N GLY A 63 -6.64 -13.95 3.03
CA GLY A 63 -6.56 -12.58 2.53
C GLY A 63 -6.12 -11.57 3.60
N MET A 64 -6.70 -11.62 4.80
CA MET A 64 -6.33 -10.74 5.91
C MET A 64 -4.85 -10.91 6.29
N PHE A 65 -4.34 -12.14 6.35
CA PHE A 65 -2.94 -12.42 6.65
C PHE A 65 -2.00 -11.94 5.53
N LEU A 66 -2.34 -12.16 4.27
CA LEU A 66 -1.53 -11.70 3.14
C LEU A 66 -1.35 -10.17 3.14
N PHE A 67 -2.42 -9.42 3.38
CA PHE A 67 -2.35 -7.97 3.52
C PHE A 67 -1.56 -7.57 4.76
N GLY A 68 -1.87 -8.15 5.92
CA GLY A 68 -1.20 -7.84 7.18
C GLY A 68 0.31 -8.07 7.11
N LEU A 69 0.73 -9.22 6.58
CA LEU A 69 2.15 -9.54 6.39
C LEU A 69 2.81 -8.60 5.38
N THR A 70 2.10 -8.21 4.30
CA THR A 70 2.64 -7.25 3.33
C THR A 70 2.96 -5.92 4.00
N TYR A 71 2.00 -5.33 4.74
CA TYR A 71 2.23 -4.05 5.40
C TYR A 71 3.28 -4.15 6.50
N LEU A 72 3.29 -5.22 7.28
CA LEU A 72 4.32 -5.46 8.29
C LEU A 72 5.70 -5.50 7.63
N TYR A 73 5.85 -6.25 6.55
CA TYR A 73 7.13 -6.38 5.84
C TYR A 73 7.55 -5.06 5.18
N VAL A 74 6.62 -4.32 4.55
CA VAL A 74 6.90 -2.97 4.01
C VAL A 74 7.45 -2.05 5.10
N GLY A 75 6.83 -2.03 6.28
CA GLY A 75 7.27 -1.22 7.40
C GLY A 75 8.67 -1.61 7.87
N LEU A 76 8.93 -2.89 8.07
CA LEU A 76 10.24 -3.41 8.48
C LEU A 76 11.31 -3.16 7.42
N ASP A 77 11.01 -3.39 6.14
CA ASP A 77 11.96 -3.19 5.04
C ASP A 77 12.49 -1.76 4.99
N VAL A 78 11.60 -0.77 5.09
CA VAL A 78 11.97 0.64 5.06
C VAL A 78 12.72 1.05 6.32
N LEU A 79 12.26 0.64 7.51
CA LEU A 79 12.84 1.07 8.78
C LEU A 79 14.20 0.42 9.04
N LEU A 80 14.35 -0.86 8.71
CA LEU A 80 15.58 -1.63 8.87
C LEU A 80 16.50 -1.56 7.64
N ARG A 81 16.05 -0.95 6.54
CA ARG A 81 16.81 -0.82 5.28
C ARG A 81 17.25 -2.18 4.72
N LEU A 82 16.32 -3.13 4.62
CA LEU A 82 16.61 -4.51 4.19
C LEU A 82 16.92 -4.63 2.68
N GLY A 83 16.62 -3.61 1.87
CA GLY A 83 16.95 -3.54 0.46
C GLY A 83 15.85 -4.00 -0.51
N SER A 84 14.64 -4.19 -0.02
CA SER A 84 13.36 -4.40 -0.75
C SER A 84 13.27 -5.62 -1.69
N ARG A 85 14.38 -6.33 -1.98
CA ARG A 85 14.36 -7.46 -2.92
C ARG A 85 13.55 -8.65 -2.36
N GLY A 86 13.72 -8.96 -1.07
CA GLY A 86 12.94 -10.02 -0.40
C GLY A 86 11.45 -9.67 -0.36
N LEU A 87 11.12 -8.42 -0.04
CA LEU A 87 9.75 -7.91 -0.09
C LEU A 87 9.17 -8.03 -1.51
N GLY A 88 9.95 -7.73 -2.55
CA GLY A 88 9.53 -7.90 -3.94
C GLY A 88 9.14 -9.33 -4.28
N TRP A 89 9.94 -10.33 -3.90
CA TRP A 89 9.60 -11.74 -4.09
C TRP A 89 8.35 -12.15 -3.30
N PHE A 90 8.22 -11.67 -2.07
CA PHE A 90 7.01 -11.87 -1.28
C PHE A 90 5.78 -11.28 -1.98
N CYS A 91 5.87 -10.06 -2.52
CA CYS A 91 4.80 -9.47 -3.32
C CYS A 91 4.45 -10.31 -4.55
N GLY A 92 5.44 -10.89 -5.25
CA GLY A 92 5.19 -11.80 -6.36
C GLY A 92 4.37 -13.02 -5.95
N MET A 93 4.71 -13.64 -4.82
CA MET A 93 3.95 -14.77 -4.25
C MET A 93 2.53 -14.34 -3.86
N VAL A 94 2.37 -13.21 -3.17
CA VAL A 94 1.05 -12.69 -2.76
C VAL A 94 0.20 -12.36 -3.98
N GLY A 95 0.78 -11.77 -5.04
CA GLY A 95 0.08 -11.52 -6.30
C GLY A 95 -0.43 -12.82 -6.94
N GLY A 96 0.39 -13.87 -6.95
CA GLY A 96 -0.04 -15.20 -7.40
C GLY A 96 -1.17 -15.79 -6.56
N CYS A 97 -1.07 -15.73 -5.23
CA CYS A 97 -2.15 -16.13 -4.33
C CYS A 97 -3.43 -15.32 -4.57
N GLY A 98 -3.29 -14.02 -4.85
CA GLY A 98 -4.42 -13.15 -5.16
C GLY A 98 -5.17 -13.56 -6.43
N LEU A 99 -4.46 -14.04 -7.46
CA LEU A 99 -5.12 -14.62 -8.66
C LEU A 99 -5.92 -15.87 -8.31
N LEU A 100 -5.40 -16.75 -7.46
CA LEU A 100 -6.12 -17.93 -6.98
C LEU A 100 -7.35 -17.53 -6.15
N LEU A 101 -7.23 -16.52 -5.28
CA LEU A 101 -8.36 -15.98 -4.52
C LEU A 101 -9.41 -15.35 -5.44
N ALA A 102 -9.01 -14.64 -6.49
CA ALA A 102 -9.94 -14.10 -7.47
C ALA A 102 -10.77 -15.20 -8.13
N THR A 103 -10.13 -16.30 -8.54
CA THR A 103 -10.86 -17.44 -9.11
C THR A 103 -11.79 -18.11 -8.11
N ALA A 104 -11.38 -18.24 -6.84
CA ALA A 104 -12.21 -18.84 -5.79
C ALA A 104 -13.48 -18.00 -5.49
N TRP A 105 -13.41 -16.69 -5.62
CA TRP A 105 -14.53 -15.78 -5.37
C TRP A 105 -15.41 -15.51 -6.58
N LEU A 106 -14.97 -15.82 -7.80
CA LEU A 106 -15.64 -15.42 -9.05
C LEU A 106 -17.11 -15.85 -9.12
N GLY A 107 -17.44 -17.04 -8.63
CA GLY A 107 -18.80 -17.58 -8.67
C GLY A 107 -19.70 -17.15 -7.50
N THR A 108 -19.14 -16.63 -6.41
CA THR A 108 -19.89 -16.32 -5.17
C THR A 108 -19.89 -14.84 -4.82
N ASP A 109 -18.82 -14.14 -5.14
CA ASP A 109 -18.65 -12.71 -4.91
C ASP A 109 -17.84 -12.08 -6.05
N PRO A 110 -18.48 -11.77 -7.19
CA PRO A 110 -17.79 -11.24 -8.37
C PRO A 110 -17.07 -9.90 -8.11
N LEU A 111 -17.62 -9.05 -7.24
CA LEU A 111 -16.95 -7.79 -6.88
C LEU A 111 -15.64 -8.08 -6.14
N LEU A 112 -15.66 -8.95 -5.14
CA LEU A 112 -14.44 -9.32 -4.41
C LEU A 112 -13.40 -9.98 -5.32
N ALA A 113 -13.84 -10.78 -6.30
CA ALA A 113 -12.94 -11.35 -7.32
C ALA A 113 -12.23 -10.25 -8.14
N VAL A 114 -12.96 -9.22 -8.57
CA VAL A 114 -12.38 -8.06 -9.29
C VAL A 114 -11.41 -7.29 -8.41
N LEU A 115 -11.72 -7.10 -7.13
CA LEU A 115 -10.81 -6.44 -6.19
C LEU A 115 -9.51 -7.24 -6.02
N TRP A 116 -9.60 -8.59 -5.91
CA TRP A 116 -8.42 -9.45 -5.87
C TRP A 116 -7.56 -9.35 -7.13
N LEU A 117 -8.16 -9.26 -8.32
CA LEU A 117 -7.42 -9.04 -9.57
C LEU A 117 -6.67 -7.71 -9.55
N CYS A 118 -7.32 -6.64 -9.08
CA CYS A 118 -6.68 -5.33 -8.95
C CYS A 118 -5.48 -5.38 -7.99
N TRP A 119 -5.64 -5.97 -6.80
CA TRP A 119 -4.55 -6.10 -5.83
C TRP A 119 -3.43 -7.00 -6.33
N SER A 120 -3.76 -8.09 -7.02
CA SER A 120 -2.76 -8.95 -7.66
C SER A 120 -1.92 -8.20 -8.67
N ALA A 121 -2.54 -7.31 -9.47
CA ALA A 121 -1.80 -6.45 -10.39
C ALA A 121 -0.87 -5.49 -9.63
N LEU A 122 -1.31 -4.86 -8.53
CA LEU A 122 -0.48 -4.00 -7.70
C LEU A 122 0.71 -4.77 -7.09
N TRP A 123 0.50 -5.95 -6.53
CA TRP A 123 1.59 -6.80 -6.02
C TRP A 123 2.54 -7.25 -7.13
N GLY A 124 2.03 -7.58 -8.32
CA GLY A 124 2.85 -7.88 -9.49
C GLY A 124 3.74 -6.71 -9.91
N LEU A 125 3.21 -5.48 -9.83
CA LEU A 125 3.98 -4.26 -10.09
C LEU A 125 5.07 -4.05 -9.02
N PHE A 126 4.79 -4.31 -7.74
CA PHE A 126 5.81 -4.27 -6.69
C PHE A 126 6.89 -5.32 -6.91
N PHE A 127 6.52 -6.54 -7.28
CA PHE A 127 7.49 -7.57 -7.67
C PHE A 127 8.38 -7.07 -8.83
N ALA A 128 7.78 -6.54 -9.89
CA ALA A 128 8.51 -6.04 -11.05
C ALA A 128 9.47 -4.89 -10.68
N SER A 129 9.04 -3.95 -9.82
CA SER A 129 9.90 -2.86 -9.38
C SER A 129 11.02 -3.35 -8.47
N MET A 130 10.70 -4.06 -7.38
CA MET A 130 11.64 -4.36 -6.30
C MET A 130 12.49 -5.62 -6.55
N ALA A 131 11.91 -6.70 -7.10
CA ALA A 131 12.64 -7.96 -7.32
C ALA A 131 13.27 -8.02 -8.72
N ALA A 132 12.54 -7.59 -9.76
CA ALA A 132 13.04 -7.58 -11.14
C ALA A 132 13.81 -6.30 -11.51
N GLY A 133 13.93 -5.33 -10.59
CA GLY A 133 14.76 -4.14 -10.76
C GLY A 133 14.17 -3.08 -11.72
N LEU A 134 12.87 -3.14 -11.99
CA LEU A 134 12.20 -2.19 -12.88
C LEU A 134 11.74 -0.92 -12.14
N GLY A 135 12.64 -0.26 -11.40
CA GLY A 135 12.36 0.94 -10.60
C GLY A 135 11.77 2.12 -11.42
N ARG A 136 11.88 2.08 -12.75
CA ARG A 136 11.18 3.04 -13.64
C ARG A 136 9.65 2.99 -13.50
N LEU A 137 9.10 1.93 -12.91
CA LEU A 137 7.67 1.79 -12.66
C LEU A 137 7.20 2.52 -11.38
N ASP A 138 8.11 2.96 -10.51
CA ASP A 138 7.75 3.55 -9.21
C ASP A 138 6.75 4.71 -9.31
N PRO A 139 6.87 5.67 -10.24
CA PRO A 139 5.85 6.73 -10.37
C PRO A 139 4.48 6.19 -10.79
N PHE A 140 4.45 5.19 -11.67
CA PHE A 140 3.22 4.52 -12.08
C PHE A 140 2.57 3.77 -10.91
N ILE A 141 3.35 3.01 -10.15
CA ILE A 141 2.88 2.30 -8.97
C ILE A 141 2.34 3.28 -7.93
N GLY A 142 3.05 4.38 -7.68
CA GLY A 142 2.61 5.42 -6.74
C GLY A 142 1.24 5.99 -7.11
N TRP A 143 1.03 6.36 -8.38
CA TRP A 143 -0.27 6.83 -8.85
C TRP A 143 -1.34 5.74 -8.85
N ALA A 144 -1.02 4.51 -9.24
CA ALA A 144 -1.94 3.40 -9.19
C ALA A 144 -2.44 3.17 -7.76
N LEU A 145 -1.53 3.16 -6.76
CA LEU A 145 -1.90 3.04 -5.34
C LEU A 145 -2.82 4.17 -4.88
N VAL A 146 -2.48 5.43 -5.17
CA VAL A 146 -3.29 6.59 -4.75
C VAL A 146 -4.69 6.51 -5.34
N LEU A 147 -4.80 6.25 -6.65
CA LEU A 147 -6.09 6.24 -7.36
C LEU A 147 -6.96 5.05 -6.98
N THR A 148 -6.36 3.86 -6.78
CA THR A 148 -7.14 2.65 -6.51
C THR A 148 -7.43 2.44 -5.02
N SER A 149 -6.64 2.99 -4.09
CA SER A 149 -6.75 2.76 -2.64
C SER A 149 -8.16 2.98 -2.10
N GLN A 150 -8.79 4.10 -2.46
CA GLN A 150 -10.10 4.46 -1.92
C GLN A 150 -11.23 3.64 -2.58
N VAL A 151 -11.07 3.34 -3.87
CA VAL A 151 -12.07 2.62 -4.67
C VAL A 151 -12.04 1.12 -4.40
N THR A 152 -10.87 0.55 -4.14
CA THR A 152 -10.75 -0.89 -3.91
C THR A 152 -10.77 -1.30 -2.44
N ALA A 153 -10.53 -0.37 -1.54
CA ALA A 153 -10.42 -0.69 -0.11
C ALA A 153 -11.37 0.15 0.75
N THR A 154 -11.24 1.49 0.78
CA THR A 154 -12.03 2.31 1.70
C THR A 154 -13.52 2.26 1.40
N LEU A 155 -13.92 2.50 0.14
CA LEU A 155 -15.33 2.49 -0.25
C LEU A 155 -15.96 1.08 -0.10
N PRO A 156 -15.36 -0.01 -0.62
CA PRO A 156 -15.88 -1.35 -0.41
C PRO A 156 -15.96 -1.73 1.07
N ALA A 157 -14.96 -1.36 1.88
CA ALA A 157 -14.99 -1.61 3.32
C ALA A 157 -16.20 -0.93 3.98
N PHE A 158 -16.45 0.32 3.65
CA PHE A 158 -17.60 1.05 4.16
C PHE A 158 -18.92 0.41 3.75
N LEU A 159 -19.08 0.04 2.47
CA LEU A 159 -20.27 -0.67 1.99
C LEU A 159 -20.47 -1.99 2.73
N GLY A 160 -19.40 -2.74 2.94
CA GLY A 160 -19.47 -4.00 3.70
C GLY A 160 -19.83 -3.81 5.17
N LEU A 161 -19.29 -2.76 5.82
CA LEU A 161 -19.63 -2.41 7.22
C LEU A 161 -21.08 -1.92 7.36
N ALA A 162 -21.59 -1.22 6.35
CA ALA A 162 -22.96 -0.73 6.31
C ALA A 162 -23.99 -1.80 5.87
N GLY A 163 -23.56 -3.03 5.57
CA GLY A 163 -24.43 -4.09 5.07
C GLY A 163 -24.92 -3.90 3.63
N MET A 164 -24.30 -3.00 2.88
CA MET A 164 -24.66 -2.63 1.50
C MET A 164 -23.69 -3.23 0.46
N TRP A 165 -23.06 -4.36 0.76
CA TRP A 165 -22.12 -5.01 -0.15
C TRP A 165 -22.84 -5.47 -1.44
N PRO A 166 -22.49 -4.96 -2.63
CA PRO A 166 -23.16 -5.32 -3.87
C PRO A 166 -22.71 -6.71 -4.34
N ARG A 167 -23.67 -7.52 -4.79
CA ARG A 167 -23.42 -8.89 -5.27
C ARG A 167 -23.73 -9.06 -6.77
N GLU A 168 -24.28 -8.04 -7.41
CA GLU A 168 -24.67 -8.08 -8.81
C GLU A 168 -23.43 -8.12 -9.71
N PRO A 169 -23.36 -9.06 -10.66
CA PRO A 169 -22.24 -9.17 -11.61
C PRO A 169 -22.02 -7.90 -12.46
N VAL A 170 -23.08 -7.15 -12.72
CA VAL A 170 -22.99 -5.87 -13.44
C VAL A 170 -22.15 -4.86 -12.67
N VAL A 171 -22.30 -4.76 -11.33
CA VAL A 171 -21.49 -3.88 -10.48
C VAL A 171 -20.02 -4.29 -10.55
N ALA A 172 -19.73 -5.57 -10.51
CA ALA A 172 -18.37 -6.08 -10.66
C ALA A 172 -17.78 -5.72 -12.03
N GLY A 173 -18.55 -5.86 -13.12
CA GLY A 173 -18.12 -5.46 -14.46
C GLY A 173 -17.82 -3.97 -14.57
N LEU A 174 -18.68 -3.11 -14.01
CA LEU A 174 -18.46 -1.66 -13.96
C LEU A 174 -17.23 -1.31 -13.12
N ALA A 175 -17.05 -1.96 -11.98
CA ALA A 175 -15.86 -1.78 -11.14
C ALA A 175 -14.58 -2.18 -11.88
N ALA A 176 -14.58 -3.30 -12.60
CA ALA A 176 -13.43 -3.74 -13.41
C ALA A 176 -13.08 -2.71 -14.50
N ALA A 177 -14.07 -2.21 -15.25
CA ALA A 177 -13.86 -1.18 -16.27
C ALA A 177 -13.33 0.11 -15.67
N PHE A 178 -13.88 0.54 -14.53
CA PHE A 178 -13.44 1.74 -13.82
C PHE A 178 -12.00 1.59 -13.30
N LEU A 179 -11.64 0.45 -12.70
CA LEU A 179 -10.28 0.18 -12.23
C LEU A 179 -9.28 0.15 -13.39
N ALA A 180 -9.64 -0.46 -14.52
CA ALA A 180 -8.79 -0.42 -15.72
C ALA A 180 -8.55 1.03 -16.19
N ALA A 181 -9.58 1.88 -16.20
CA ALA A 181 -9.44 3.30 -16.51
C ALA A 181 -8.52 4.03 -15.51
N LEU A 182 -8.56 3.70 -14.22
CA LEU A 182 -7.65 4.27 -13.21
C LEU A 182 -6.19 3.85 -13.44
N PHE A 183 -5.92 2.61 -13.86
CA PHE A 183 -4.57 2.19 -14.23
C PHE A 183 -4.08 2.94 -15.49
N VAL A 184 -4.92 3.13 -16.48
CA VAL A 184 -4.59 3.95 -17.65
C VAL A 184 -4.28 5.39 -17.24
N LEU A 185 -5.10 5.99 -16.38
CA LEU A 185 -4.88 7.33 -15.83
C LEU A 185 -3.56 7.40 -15.04
N ALA A 186 -3.26 6.41 -14.20
CA ALA A 186 -1.98 6.32 -13.49
C ALA A 186 -0.81 6.33 -14.46
N GLY A 187 -0.91 5.61 -15.60
CA GLY A 187 0.09 5.59 -16.65
C GLY A 187 0.30 6.95 -17.31
N PHE A 188 -0.76 7.73 -17.53
CA PHE A 188 -0.65 9.10 -18.03
C PHE A 188 -0.01 10.03 -17.00
N LEU A 189 -0.45 9.98 -15.74
CA LEU A 189 0.09 10.82 -14.67
C LEU A 189 1.57 10.53 -14.40
N ALA A 190 2.00 9.28 -14.52
CA ALA A 190 3.38 8.87 -14.34
C ALA A 190 4.33 9.45 -15.42
N ARG A 191 3.82 9.83 -16.60
CA ARG A 191 4.59 10.44 -17.69
C ARG A 191 4.79 11.94 -17.50
N VAL A 192 3.97 12.58 -16.66
CA VAL A 192 4.11 14.01 -16.37
C VAL A 192 5.33 14.20 -15.47
N PRO A 193 6.36 14.97 -15.91
CA PRO A 193 7.56 15.16 -15.09
C PRO A 193 7.15 15.79 -13.75
N ALA A 194 7.53 15.13 -12.65
CA ALA A 194 7.33 15.70 -11.33
C ALA A 194 8.07 17.05 -11.31
N ARG A 195 7.33 18.17 -11.19
CA ARG A 195 7.95 19.47 -10.92
C ARG A 195 8.83 19.28 -9.69
N ARG A 196 10.16 19.41 -9.86
CA ARG A 196 11.12 19.37 -8.75
C ARG A 196 10.60 20.31 -7.67
N ARG A 197 10.02 19.77 -6.61
CA ARG A 197 9.67 20.57 -5.44
C ARG A 197 11.00 21.04 -4.86
N VAL A 198 11.18 22.35 -4.88
CA VAL A 198 12.32 23.03 -4.27
C VAL A 198 12.45 22.50 -2.85
N ALA A 199 13.59 21.86 -2.56
CA ALA A 199 13.93 21.46 -1.21
C ALA A 199 13.81 22.70 -0.31
N PRO A 200 13.19 22.59 0.88
CA PRO A 200 13.14 23.72 1.80
C PRO A 200 14.57 24.19 2.05
N ARG A 201 14.83 25.46 1.72
CA ARG A 201 16.09 26.14 1.92
C ARG A 201 16.46 25.93 3.38
N ARG A 202 17.50 25.16 3.66
CA ARG A 202 18.07 25.05 5.00
C ARG A 202 18.33 26.47 5.46
N ALA A 203 17.65 26.93 6.50
CA ALA A 203 17.97 28.16 7.16
C ALA A 203 19.45 28.07 7.57
N GLY A 204 20.25 28.95 7.00
CA GLY A 204 21.68 28.99 7.29
C GLY A 204 21.84 29.20 8.79
N THR A 205 22.47 28.24 9.47
CA THR A 205 23.03 28.45 10.79
C THR A 205 24.09 29.51 10.65
N GLY A 206 23.72 30.75 10.98
CA GLY A 206 24.65 31.84 11.09
C GLY A 206 25.72 31.47 12.13
N HIS A 207 26.91 31.14 11.64
CA HIS A 207 28.08 31.14 12.51
C HIS A 207 28.29 32.57 13.02
N VAL A 208 27.88 32.80 14.26
CA VAL A 208 28.36 33.96 15.03
C VAL A 208 29.84 33.69 15.31
N ALA A 209 30.70 34.32 14.54
CA ALA A 209 32.13 34.37 14.85
C ALA A 209 32.32 35.19 16.15
N VAL A 210 32.57 34.47 17.21
CA VAL A 210 33.05 35.12 18.47
C VAL A 210 34.50 35.52 18.20
N SER A 211 34.68 36.82 18.01
CA SER A 211 36.00 37.49 18.00
C SER A 211 36.66 37.31 19.35
N ALA A 212 37.67 36.43 19.43
CA ALA A 212 38.55 36.34 20.58
C ALA A 212 39.51 37.56 20.59
N GLY A 213 39.21 38.48 21.47
CA GLY A 213 40.09 39.66 21.74
C GLY A 213 41.47 39.23 22.22
N SER A 214 42.49 39.59 21.45
CA SER A 214 43.91 39.53 21.79
C SER A 214 44.17 40.42 23.02
N LYS A 215 44.60 39.84 24.14
CA LYS A 215 45.30 40.56 25.20
C LYS A 215 46.80 40.32 25.02
N ALA A 216 47.52 41.42 24.70
CA ALA A 216 48.98 41.48 24.73
C ALA A 216 49.51 41.41 26.19
N PRO A 217 50.70 40.82 26.41
CA PRO A 217 51.36 40.89 27.72
C PRO A 217 52.09 42.17 27.86
N VAL A 218 51.97 42.83 29.05
CA VAL A 218 52.81 43.92 29.50
C VAL A 218 53.83 43.35 30.45
N SER A 219 55.11 43.60 30.10
CA SER A 219 56.38 43.57 30.86
C SER A 219 56.39 43.11 32.31
#